data_f3cfc4211163a37929e3622f3124394d
#
_entry.id   f3cfc4211163a37929e3622f3124394d
#
_cell.length_a   1.000
_cell.length_b   1.000
_cell.length_c   1.000
_cell.angle_alpha   90.00
_cell.angle_beta   90.00
_cell.angle_gamma   90.00
#
_symmetry.space_group_name_H-M   'P 1'
#
loop_
_entity.id
_entity.type
_entity.pdbx_description
1 polymer ?
#
loop_
_entity_poly.entity_id
_entity_poly.type
_entity_poly.pdbx_seq_one_letter_code
_entity_poly.pdbx_strand_id
1 'polypeptide(L)'
;IIKTQQRFGGIDWCSENIAIAYDSWYDTRNTKTYLFNPSNPSQAPKIIFDRNEQDVYADPGNFETKKNQYGRYVIAMENGNAYLLGNGFTKEGQFPFIDAYDFKTLRSKQLYQSAYTDKKENLLSIEDFKAGIALVQIESKSDFPNYYFRNYSKKNTLTQITHFPNPFENIKDIYKEVI
;
A
#
# COMPACT_ATOMS: atom_id res chain seq x y z
N ILE A 1 -15.32 -12.32 -19.24
CA ILE A 1 -15.26 -11.30 -18.17
C ILE A 1 -14.15 -10.32 -18.50
N ILE A 2 -12.89 -10.71 -18.46
CA ILE A 2 -11.74 -9.89 -18.86
C ILE A 2 -10.75 -10.74 -19.64
N LYS A 3 -10.10 -10.15 -20.64
CA LYS A 3 -8.97 -10.75 -21.36
C LYS A 3 -7.73 -9.92 -21.06
N THR A 4 -6.72 -10.54 -20.47
CA THR A 4 -5.41 -9.94 -20.18
C THR A 4 -4.44 -10.16 -21.34
N GLN A 5 -3.37 -9.39 -21.41
CA GLN A 5 -2.36 -9.48 -22.47
C GLN A 5 -1.28 -10.52 -22.14
N GLN A 6 -1.09 -10.80 -20.85
CA GLN A 6 -0.08 -11.69 -20.31
C GLN A 6 -0.74 -12.78 -19.46
N ARG A 7 0.05 -13.53 -18.69
CA ARG A 7 -0.45 -14.55 -17.79
C ARG A 7 -1.28 -13.92 -16.68
N PHE A 8 -2.56 -14.30 -16.63
CA PHE A 8 -3.49 -13.83 -15.60
C PHE A 8 -3.00 -14.16 -14.19
N GLY A 9 -2.97 -13.16 -13.32
CA GLY A 9 -2.51 -13.25 -11.93
C GLY A 9 -3.64 -13.31 -10.90
N GLY A 10 -4.74 -12.59 -11.14
CA GLY A 10 -5.84 -12.54 -10.18
C GLY A 10 -6.79 -11.36 -10.42
N ILE A 11 -7.81 -11.28 -9.56
CA ILE A 11 -8.79 -10.19 -9.53
C ILE A 11 -9.01 -9.75 -8.09
N ASP A 12 -8.96 -8.43 -7.85
CA ASP A 12 -9.45 -7.79 -6.65
C ASP A 12 -10.77 -7.06 -6.95
N TRP A 13 -11.80 -7.48 -6.25
CA TRP A 13 -13.13 -6.90 -6.38
C TRP A 13 -13.22 -5.60 -5.57
N CYS A 14 -14.01 -4.64 -6.06
CA CYS A 14 -14.26 -3.39 -5.37
C CYS A 14 -15.76 -3.13 -5.22
N SER A 15 -16.45 -3.05 -6.35
CA SER A 15 -17.91 -2.83 -6.41
C SER A 15 -18.51 -3.56 -7.60
N GLU A 16 -19.82 -3.40 -7.83
CA GLU A 16 -20.50 -3.94 -9.01
C GLU A 16 -19.91 -3.44 -10.33
N ASN A 17 -19.34 -2.22 -10.33
CA ASN A 17 -18.86 -1.54 -11.53
C ASN A 17 -17.34 -1.34 -11.57
N ILE A 18 -16.63 -1.76 -10.53
CA ILE A 18 -15.19 -1.57 -10.41
C ILE A 18 -14.55 -2.85 -9.92
N ALA A 19 -13.59 -3.35 -10.68
CA ALA A 19 -12.68 -4.40 -10.26
C ALA A 19 -11.31 -4.20 -10.93
N ILE A 20 -10.29 -4.77 -10.30
CA ILE A 20 -8.91 -4.72 -10.75
C ILE A 20 -8.48 -6.13 -11.11
N ALA A 21 -7.83 -6.29 -12.25
CA ALA A 21 -7.20 -7.55 -12.64
C ALA A 21 -5.71 -7.33 -12.85
N TYR A 22 -4.96 -8.38 -12.66
CA TYR A 22 -3.50 -8.38 -12.79
C TYR A 22 -3.06 -9.42 -13.80
N ASP A 23 -2.02 -9.08 -14.55
CA ASP A 23 -1.25 -10.05 -15.32
C ASP A 23 0.25 -9.78 -15.19
N SER A 24 1.06 -10.76 -15.51
CA SER A 24 2.51 -10.63 -15.50
C SER A 24 3.18 -11.57 -16.50
N TRP A 25 4.41 -11.22 -16.90
CA TRP A 25 5.23 -12.07 -17.72
C TRP A 25 6.62 -12.26 -17.10
N TYR A 26 6.95 -13.51 -16.83
CA TYR A 26 8.13 -13.89 -16.06
C TYR A 26 9.45 -13.40 -16.69
N ASP A 27 9.62 -13.58 -18.00
CA ASP A 27 10.90 -13.30 -18.66
C ASP A 27 11.24 -11.79 -18.69
N THR A 28 10.22 -10.95 -18.83
CA THR A 28 10.39 -9.49 -18.87
C THR A 28 10.18 -8.82 -17.51
N ARG A 29 9.68 -9.57 -16.53
CA ARG A 29 9.24 -9.01 -15.23
C ARG A 29 8.20 -7.90 -15.37
N ASN A 30 7.55 -7.82 -16.51
CA ASN A 30 6.49 -6.85 -16.73
C ASN A 30 5.21 -7.30 -16.01
N THR A 31 4.57 -6.38 -15.33
CA THR A 31 3.25 -6.56 -14.71
C THR A 31 2.32 -5.43 -15.15
N LYS A 32 1.06 -5.80 -15.39
CA LYS A 32 0.00 -4.84 -15.73
C LYS A 32 -1.16 -4.97 -14.77
N THR A 33 -1.69 -3.82 -14.43
CA THR A 33 -2.90 -3.69 -13.59
C THR A 33 -4.00 -3.10 -14.44
N TYR A 34 -5.14 -3.78 -14.49
CA TYR A 34 -6.29 -3.43 -15.31
C TYR A 34 -7.46 -2.99 -14.46
N LEU A 35 -8.04 -1.86 -14.77
CA LEU A 35 -9.35 -1.44 -14.28
C LEU A 35 -10.42 -1.91 -15.26
N PHE A 36 -11.44 -2.60 -14.79
CA PHE A 36 -12.57 -3.03 -15.61
C PHE A 36 -13.91 -2.94 -14.88
N ASN A 37 -14.98 -2.92 -15.67
CA ASN A 37 -16.35 -2.89 -15.15
C ASN A 37 -16.97 -4.29 -15.26
N PRO A 38 -17.17 -5.02 -14.14
CA PRO A 38 -17.78 -6.35 -14.16
C PRO A 38 -19.21 -6.38 -14.69
N SER A 39 -19.99 -5.28 -14.48
CA SER A 39 -21.37 -5.16 -14.94
C SER A 39 -21.50 -4.77 -16.42
N ASN A 40 -20.39 -4.36 -17.05
CA ASN A 40 -20.37 -4.03 -18.48
C ASN A 40 -19.19 -4.72 -19.20
N PRO A 41 -19.30 -6.02 -19.50
CA PRO A 41 -18.20 -6.80 -20.10
C PRO A 41 -17.85 -6.38 -21.53
N SER A 42 -18.70 -5.58 -22.19
CA SER A 42 -18.40 -5.00 -23.52
C SER A 42 -17.45 -3.79 -23.44
N GLN A 43 -17.31 -3.17 -22.27
CA GLN A 43 -16.37 -2.08 -22.06
C GLN A 43 -14.95 -2.64 -21.97
N ALA A 44 -14.06 -2.16 -22.83
CA ALA A 44 -12.66 -2.56 -22.79
C ALA A 44 -12.01 -2.18 -21.44
N PRO A 45 -11.23 -3.07 -20.83
CA PRO A 45 -10.48 -2.75 -19.62
C PRO A 45 -9.41 -1.68 -19.91
N LYS A 46 -9.12 -0.87 -18.91
CA LYS A 46 -8.06 0.15 -18.97
C LYS A 46 -6.83 -0.33 -18.22
N ILE A 47 -5.65 -0.26 -18.81
CA ILE A 47 -4.39 -0.44 -18.08
C ILE A 47 -4.16 0.83 -17.25
N ILE A 48 -4.04 0.65 -15.93
CA ILE A 48 -3.79 1.73 -14.98
C ILE A 48 -2.35 1.75 -14.48
N PHE A 49 -1.70 0.59 -14.44
CA PHE A 49 -0.26 0.47 -14.21
C PHE A 49 0.33 -0.53 -15.21
N ASP A 50 1.49 -0.20 -15.76
CA ASP A 50 2.29 -1.05 -16.64
C ASP A 50 3.76 -0.81 -16.31
N ARG A 51 4.40 -1.76 -15.63
CA ARG A 51 5.74 -1.58 -15.08
C ARG A 51 6.54 -2.88 -15.01
N ASN A 52 7.83 -2.77 -14.82
CA ASN A 52 8.65 -3.88 -14.36
C ASN A 52 8.42 -4.09 -12.85
N GLU A 53 8.05 -5.29 -12.41
CA GLU A 53 7.81 -5.59 -10.99
C GLU A 53 9.06 -5.44 -10.10
N GLN A 54 10.25 -5.54 -10.69
CA GLN A 54 11.54 -5.38 -9.99
C GLN A 54 11.96 -3.91 -9.86
N ASP A 55 11.30 -2.99 -10.57
CA ASP A 55 11.52 -1.56 -10.40
C ASP A 55 10.80 -1.07 -9.16
N VAL A 56 11.51 -1.12 -8.03
CA VAL A 56 10.98 -0.70 -6.72
C VAL A 56 10.75 0.81 -6.63
N TYR A 57 11.42 1.60 -7.48
CA TYR A 57 11.25 3.06 -7.49
C TYR A 57 9.96 3.50 -8.19
N ALA A 58 9.48 2.71 -9.15
CA ALA A 58 8.22 2.96 -9.86
C ALA A 58 7.03 2.21 -9.25
N ASP A 59 7.17 1.66 -8.03
CA ASP A 59 6.10 0.91 -7.38
C ASP A 59 4.99 1.87 -6.89
N PRO A 60 3.75 1.77 -7.44
CA PRO A 60 2.64 2.61 -7.02
C PRO A 60 2.06 2.20 -5.66
N GLY A 61 2.56 1.12 -5.06
CA GLY A 61 1.97 0.51 -3.87
C GLY A 61 0.84 -0.46 -4.18
N ASN A 62 0.27 -1.01 -3.12
CA ASN A 62 -0.84 -1.97 -3.18
C ASN A 62 -2.14 -1.31 -2.78
N PHE A 63 -3.25 -1.69 -3.44
CA PHE A 63 -4.57 -1.24 -3.03
C PHE A 63 -4.93 -1.79 -1.66
N GLU A 64 -5.31 -0.90 -0.76
CA GLU A 64 -5.81 -1.27 0.56
C GLU A 64 -7.16 -1.97 0.43
N THR A 65 -7.37 -2.99 1.26
CA THR A 65 -8.58 -3.81 1.25
C THR A 65 -9.31 -3.77 2.57
N LYS A 66 -10.61 -4.03 2.52
CA LYS A 66 -11.46 -4.20 3.71
C LYS A 66 -12.41 -5.37 3.54
N LYS A 67 -12.85 -5.95 4.65
CA LYS A 67 -13.91 -6.97 4.63
C LYS A 67 -15.25 -6.32 4.31
N ASN A 68 -15.96 -6.92 3.36
CA ASN A 68 -17.36 -6.58 3.09
C ASN A 68 -18.30 -7.29 4.08
N GLN A 69 -19.62 -7.08 3.93
CA GLN A 69 -20.64 -7.69 4.78
C GLN A 69 -20.65 -9.24 4.78
N TYR A 70 -19.99 -9.86 3.80
CA TYR A 70 -19.87 -11.33 3.68
C TYR A 70 -18.50 -11.84 4.18
N GLY A 71 -17.70 -10.99 4.81
CA GLY A 71 -16.36 -11.32 5.30
C GLY A 71 -15.30 -11.49 4.21
N ARG A 72 -15.58 -11.09 2.95
CA ARG A 72 -14.61 -11.14 1.85
C ARG A 72 -13.85 -9.84 1.75
N TYR A 73 -12.54 -9.95 1.50
CA TYR A 73 -11.72 -8.77 1.23
C TYR A 73 -12.05 -8.20 -0.14
N VAL A 74 -12.27 -6.90 -0.17
CA VAL A 74 -12.49 -6.10 -1.37
C VAL A 74 -11.68 -4.81 -1.27
N ILE A 75 -11.35 -4.20 -2.41
CA ILE A 75 -10.64 -2.91 -2.42
C ILE A 75 -11.47 -1.90 -1.62
N ALA A 76 -10.83 -1.26 -0.66
CA ALA A 76 -11.46 -0.24 0.18
C ALA A 76 -11.68 1.04 -0.61
N MET A 77 -12.90 1.56 -0.57
CA MET A 77 -13.26 2.85 -1.15
C MET A 77 -13.82 3.77 -0.08
N GLU A 78 -13.38 5.01 -0.08
CA GLU A 78 -13.96 6.08 0.73
C GLU A 78 -13.96 7.38 -0.07
N ASN A 79 -15.09 8.09 -0.09
CA ASN A 79 -15.28 9.33 -0.84
C ASN A 79 -14.91 9.24 -2.34
N GLY A 80 -15.15 8.07 -2.97
CA GLY A 80 -14.88 7.83 -4.38
C GLY A 80 -13.42 7.50 -4.72
N ASN A 81 -12.53 7.40 -3.73
CA ASN A 81 -11.13 7.04 -3.91
C ASN A 81 -10.82 5.67 -3.32
N ALA A 82 -9.96 4.90 -3.97
CA ALA A 82 -9.22 3.80 -3.38
C ALA A 82 -7.93 4.34 -2.73
N TYR A 83 -7.25 3.50 -1.97
CA TYR A 83 -6.02 3.90 -1.28
C TYR A 83 -4.90 2.95 -1.66
N LEU A 84 -3.72 3.51 -1.91
CA LEU A 84 -2.49 2.78 -2.20
C LEU A 84 -1.53 2.96 -1.03
N LEU A 85 -1.01 1.86 -0.52
CA LEU A 85 0.08 1.84 0.46
C LEU A 85 1.33 1.37 -0.26
N GLY A 86 2.35 2.23 -0.31
CA GLY A 86 3.61 1.95 -0.98
C GLY A 86 4.82 2.02 -0.07
N ASN A 87 5.86 1.28 -0.43
CA ASN A 87 7.12 1.25 0.31
C ASN A 87 7.96 2.51 0.10
N GLY A 88 7.78 3.22 -1.00
CA GLY A 88 8.42 4.50 -1.28
C GLY A 88 9.94 4.44 -1.35
N PHE A 89 10.48 3.44 -2.03
CA PHE A 89 11.92 3.34 -2.24
C PHE A 89 12.44 4.49 -3.09
N THR A 90 13.53 5.09 -2.64
CA THR A 90 14.28 6.13 -3.35
C THR A 90 15.77 5.85 -3.22
N LYS A 91 16.61 6.65 -3.89
CA LYS A 91 18.07 6.55 -3.76
C LYS A 91 18.56 6.96 -2.36
N GLU A 92 17.76 7.78 -1.67
CA GLU A 92 18.08 8.31 -0.34
C GLU A 92 17.59 7.41 0.79
N GLY A 93 16.66 6.46 0.49
CA GLY A 93 16.10 5.57 1.48
C GLY A 93 14.68 5.12 1.17
N GLN A 94 14.02 4.57 2.16
CA GLN A 94 12.65 4.07 2.08
C GLN A 94 11.71 5.03 2.82
N PHE A 95 10.78 5.66 2.09
CA PHE A 95 9.81 6.62 2.60
C PHE A 95 8.39 6.15 2.28
N PRO A 96 7.81 5.23 3.08
CA PRO A 96 6.49 4.69 2.85
C PRO A 96 5.44 5.79 2.70
N PHE A 97 4.45 5.54 1.84
CA PHE A 97 3.44 6.55 1.52
C PHE A 97 2.02 5.97 1.49
N ILE A 98 1.05 6.86 1.63
CA ILE A 98 -0.38 6.60 1.42
C ILE A 98 -0.87 7.57 0.35
N ASP A 99 -1.39 7.03 -0.74
CA ASP A 99 -2.01 7.77 -1.81
C ASP A 99 -3.51 7.49 -1.90
N ALA A 100 -4.30 8.53 -2.16
CA ALA A 100 -5.68 8.36 -2.62
C ALA A 100 -5.69 8.25 -4.14
N TYR A 101 -6.27 7.17 -4.68
CA TYR A 101 -6.35 6.89 -6.12
C TYR A 101 -7.79 7.02 -6.62
N ASP A 102 -8.00 7.92 -7.58
CA ASP A 102 -9.30 8.15 -8.21
C ASP A 102 -9.42 7.32 -9.50
N PHE A 103 -10.30 6.32 -9.51
CA PHE A 103 -10.55 5.46 -10.68
C PHE A 103 -11.21 6.17 -11.87
N LYS A 104 -11.78 7.37 -11.68
CA LYS A 104 -12.37 8.15 -12.78
C LYS A 104 -11.30 8.90 -13.56
N THR A 105 -10.42 9.58 -12.82
CA THR A 105 -9.35 10.40 -13.41
C THR A 105 -8.04 9.63 -13.61
N LEU A 106 -7.91 8.44 -13.02
CA LEU A 106 -6.72 7.59 -12.99
C LEU A 106 -5.49 8.33 -12.42
N ARG A 107 -5.73 9.12 -11.37
CA ARG A 107 -4.68 9.93 -10.73
C ARG A 107 -4.57 9.61 -9.24
N SER A 108 -3.34 9.61 -8.75
CA SER A 108 -3.01 9.58 -7.32
C SER A 108 -2.92 10.99 -6.75
N LYS A 109 -3.30 11.10 -5.48
CA LYS A 109 -3.03 12.25 -4.64
C LYS A 109 -2.35 11.74 -3.37
N GLN A 110 -1.13 12.19 -3.11
CA GLN A 110 -0.40 11.84 -1.90
C GLN A 110 -1.11 12.43 -0.67
N LEU A 111 -1.40 11.57 0.30
CA LEU A 111 -2.01 11.93 1.58
C LEU A 111 -0.97 11.93 2.70
N TYR A 112 -0.01 11.04 2.61
CA TYR A 112 1.06 10.85 3.58
C TYR A 112 2.32 10.34 2.92
N GLN A 113 3.47 10.75 3.43
CA GLN A 113 4.77 10.12 3.18
C GLN A 113 5.62 10.21 4.45
N SER A 114 6.26 9.12 4.81
CA SER A 114 7.24 9.07 5.89
C SER A 114 8.43 9.98 5.56
N ALA A 115 8.96 10.66 6.57
CA ALA A 115 10.13 11.51 6.43
C ALA A 115 11.26 11.12 7.40
N TYR A 116 11.19 9.90 7.96
CA TYR A 116 12.22 9.42 8.86
C TYR A 116 13.50 9.09 8.10
N THR A 117 14.63 9.57 8.61
CA THR A 117 15.98 9.26 8.11
C THR A 117 16.79 8.42 9.10
N ASP A 118 16.34 8.33 10.35
CA ASP A 118 16.96 7.62 11.46
C ASP A 118 16.16 6.40 11.94
N LYS A 119 14.94 6.23 11.41
CA LYS A 119 13.99 5.17 11.76
C LYS A 119 13.41 4.56 10.51
N LYS A 120 13.00 3.31 10.61
CA LYS A 120 12.19 2.64 9.60
C LYS A 120 10.74 2.64 10.04
N GLU A 121 9.87 3.12 9.17
CA GLU A 121 8.42 3.02 9.31
C GLU A 121 7.88 2.04 8.28
N ASN A 122 7.01 1.14 8.70
CA ASN A 122 6.26 0.25 7.83
C ASN A 122 4.77 0.59 7.97
N LEU A 123 4.11 0.94 6.89
CA LEU A 123 2.66 1.08 6.82
C LEU A 123 2.03 -0.31 6.71
N LEU A 124 1.14 -0.68 7.62
CA LEU A 124 0.56 -2.01 7.68
C LEU A 124 -0.87 -2.05 7.13
N SER A 125 -1.71 -1.11 7.56
CA SER A 125 -3.12 -1.03 7.15
C SER A 125 -3.70 0.35 7.43
N ILE A 126 -4.83 0.68 6.79
CA ILE A 126 -5.64 1.84 7.16
C ILE A 126 -6.80 1.35 8.02
N GLU A 127 -6.82 1.79 9.29
CA GLU A 127 -7.82 1.38 10.26
C GLU A 127 -9.09 2.24 10.21
N ASP A 128 -8.94 3.53 9.91
CA ASP A 128 -10.07 4.45 9.75
C ASP A 128 -9.79 5.41 8.58
N PHE A 129 -10.47 5.18 7.48
CA PHE A 129 -10.33 5.99 6.26
C PHE A 129 -10.86 7.42 6.45
N LYS A 130 -11.90 7.61 7.27
CA LYS A 130 -12.53 8.93 7.51
C LYS A 130 -11.70 9.79 8.44
N ALA A 131 -11.22 9.20 9.53
CA ALA A 131 -10.36 9.87 10.47
C ALA A 131 -8.91 9.98 9.98
N GLY A 132 -8.53 9.18 8.96
CA GLY A 132 -7.17 9.11 8.43
C GLY A 132 -6.21 8.47 9.39
N ILE A 133 -6.58 7.29 9.95
CA ILE A 133 -5.76 6.53 10.90
C ILE A 133 -5.19 5.30 10.21
N ALA A 134 -3.87 5.16 10.24
CA ALA A 134 -3.15 3.98 9.79
C ALA A 134 -2.45 3.29 10.98
N LEU A 135 -2.39 1.95 10.91
CA LEU A 135 -1.52 1.15 11.77
C LEU A 135 -0.13 1.14 11.15
N VAL A 136 0.87 1.50 11.94
CA VAL A 136 2.27 1.52 11.50
C VAL A 136 3.15 0.79 12.52
N GLN A 137 4.25 0.23 12.04
CA GLN A 137 5.33 -0.28 12.86
C GLN A 137 6.55 0.62 12.68
N ILE A 138 7.17 1.04 13.78
CA ILE A 138 8.37 1.86 13.75
C ILE A 138 9.48 1.17 14.54
N GLU A 139 10.67 1.19 13.95
CA GLU A 139 11.90 0.67 14.54
C GLU A 139 13.09 1.56 14.21
N SER A 140 14.16 1.47 15.03
CA SER A 140 15.44 2.13 14.77
C SER A 140 16.61 1.24 15.20
N LYS A 141 17.81 1.76 15.12
CA LYS A 141 18.99 1.05 15.64
C LYS A 141 18.89 0.76 17.14
N SER A 142 18.29 1.68 17.90
CA SER A 142 18.12 1.58 19.36
C SER A 142 16.74 1.12 19.79
N ASP A 143 15.72 1.38 18.98
CA ASP A 143 14.33 1.10 19.34
C ASP A 143 13.88 -0.23 18.74
N PHE A 144 13.39 -1.13 19.60
CA PHE A 144 12.77 -2.38 19.13
C PHE A 144 11.45 -2.07 18.42
N PRO A 145 11.06 -2.86 17.39
CA PRO A 145 9.83 -2.61 16.65
C PRO A 145 8.61 -2.51 17.56
N ASN A 146 7.91 -1.39 17.51
CA ASN A 146 6.66 -1.15 18.19
C ASN A 146 5.60 -0.66 17.23
N TYR A 147 4.33 -0.82 17.61
CA TYR A 147 3.18 -0.46 16.79
C TYR A 147 2.56 0.84 17.27
N TYR A 148 2.06 1.63 16.31
CA TYR A 148 1.51 2.95 16.53
C TYR A 148 0.30 3.16 15.65
N PHE A 149 -0.63 4.01 16.11
CA PHE A 149 -1.60 4.66 15.23
C PHE A 149 -1.04 5.98 14.74
N ARG A 150 -0.95 6.11 13.42
CA ARG A 150 -0.59 7.34 12.74
C ARG A 150 -1.84 8.01 12.21
N ASN A 151 -2.09 9.25 12.65
CA ASN A 151 -3.10 10.08 12.03
C ASN A 151 -2.46 10.86 10.87
N TYR A 152 -2.73 10.43 9.63
CA TYR A 152 -2.17 11.05 8.42
C TYR A 152 -3.04 12.18 7.85
N SER A 153 -4.27 12.42 8.40
CA SER A 153 -5.21 13.38 7.82
C SER A 153 -5.04 14.81 8.33
N LYS A 154 -4.64 15.04 9.59
CA LYS A 154 -4.69 16.38 10.17
C LYS A 154 -3.38 16.90 10.73
N LYS A 155 -2.71 16.18 11.58
CA LYS A 155 -1.52 16.69 12.30
C LYS A 155 -0.33 15.74 12.21
N ASN A 156 -0.45 14.70 11.40
CA ASN A 156 0.57 13.67 11.32
C ASN A 156 1.00 13.18 12.72
N THR A 157 0.01 13.01 13.61
CA THR A 157 0.27 12.60 15.00
C THR A 157 0.49 11.09 15.08
N LEU A 158 1.29 10.69 16.06
CA LEU A 158 1.66 9.30 16.32
C LEU A 158 1.25 8.95 17.76
N THR A 159 0.50 7.84 17.91
CA THR A 159 0.08 7.32 19.21
C THR A 159 0.60 5.90 19.36
N GLN A 160 1.51 5.66 20.29
CA GLN A 160 2.06 4.35 20.56
C GLN A 160 1.01 3.43 21.19
N ILE A 161 0.91 2.18 20.71
CA ILE A 161 -0.05 1.17 21.21
C ILE A 161 0.63 -0.06 21.80
N THR A 162 1.92 -0.30 21.50
CA THR A 162 2.70 -1.37 22.11
C THR A 162 3.97 -0.82 22.74
N HIS A 163 4.47 -1.53 23.76
CA HIS A 163 5.68 -1.16 24.49
C HIS A 163 6.55 -2.42 24.65
N PHE A 164 6.90 -3.03 23.53
CA PHE A 164 7.78 -4.21 23.55
C PHE A 164 9.18 -3.78 23.96
N PRO A 165 9.76 -4.39 25.00
CA PRO A 165 11.12 -4.12 25.41
C PRO A 165 12.09 -4.66 24.36
N ASN A 166 13.25 -4.02 24.25
CA ASN A 166 14.33 -4.57 23.42
C ASN A 166 14.92 -5.83 24.12
N PRO A 167 14.76 -7.04 23.58
CA PRO A 167 15.28 -8.26 24.21
C PRO A 167 16.81 -8.30 24.25
N PHE A 168 17.47 -7.42 23.52
CA PHE A 168 18.93 -7.32 23.42
C PHE A 168 19.50 -6.14 24.20
N GLU A 169 18.71 -5.46 25.02
CA GLU A 169 19.13 -4.27 25.77
C GLU A 169 20.40 -4.51 26.64
N ASN A 170 20.53 -5.73 27.16
CA ASN A 170 21.67 -6.13 28.00
C ASN A 170 22.89 -6.64 27.23
N ILE A 171 22.82 -6.75 25.90
CA ILE A 171 23.93 -7.21 25.09
C ILE A 171 24.65 -5.98 24.53
N LYS A 172 25.83 -5.72 25.08
CA LYS A 172 26.69 -4.64 24.59
C LYS A 172 27.18 -4.98 23.16
N ASP A 173 27.34 -3.96 22.34
CA ASP A 173 27.95 -4.03 21.01
C ASP A 173 27.16 -4.80 19.92
N ILE A 174 25.86 -4.97 20.07
CA ILE A 174 25.01 -5.37 18.95
C ILE A 174 24.67 -4.13 18.11
N TYR A 175 25.08 -4.16 16.85
CA TYR A 175 24.66 -3.20 15.84
C TYR A 175 23.49 -3.80 15.04
N LYS A 176 22.35 -3.13 15.07
CA LYS A 176 21.26 -3.37 14.13
C LYS A 176 21.44 -2.40 12.98
N GLU A 177 21.71 -2.92 11.79
CA GLU A 177 21.69 -2.14 10.56
C GLU A 177 20.32 -2.32 9.91
N VAL A 178 19.66 -1.21 9.60
CA VAL A 178 18.44 -1.22 8.80
C VAL A 178 18.89 -0.94 7.36
N ILE A 179 18.86 -1.98 6.55
CA ILE A 179 19.21 -1.93 5.12
C ILE A 179 17.97 -1.61 4.32
#